data_fd87efee8a84f51f17bc15d69a4ad5ad
#
_entry.id   fd87efee8a84f51f17bc15d69a4ad5ad
#
_cell.length_a   1.000
_cell.length_b   1.000
_cell.length_c   1.000
_cell.angle_alpha   90.00
_cell.angle_beta   90.00
_cell.angle_gamma   90.00
#
_symmetry.space_group_name_H-M   'P 1'
#
loop_
_entity.id
_entity.type
_entity.pdbx_description
1 polymer ?
#
loop_
_entity_poly.entity_id
_entity_poly.type
_entity_poly.pdbx_seq_one_letter_code
_entity_poly.pdbx_strand_id
1 'polypeptide(L)'
;MKADVNFKCHNCGASMTFSNFLKQLDPALHKQYIFERFKTNSSGRGTVIEEPIFKFEAPKFKTKIKLPKASDHPRPAGYLAARKLDAENFYYAEEFKKFVNSLKPTFDSTKYDEERIVIPLYYEKNLIGLQGRAIDPNPVKYLTVMFNDDAPKIYGLDNIRRDAPVYV
;
A
#
# COMPACT_ATOMS: atom_id res chain seq x y z
N MET A 1 -5.82 -32.39 -7.44
CA MET A 1 -6.43 -31.16 -8.02
C MET A 1 -7.90 -31.42 -8.25
N LYS A 2 -8.82 -30.76 -7.60
CA LYS A 2 -10.24 -30.79 -7.97
C LYS A 2 -10.43 -29.85 -9.15
N ALA A 3 -10.77 -30.41 -10.33
CA ALA A 3 -11.04 -29.62 -11.52
C ALA A 3 -12.20 -28.65 -11.26
N ASP A 4 -12.12 -27.46 -11.84
CA ASP A 4 -13.25 -26.52 -11.82
C ASP A 4 -14.42 -27.13 -12.58
N VAL A 5 -15.57 -27.26 -11.90
CA VAL A 5 -16.77 -27.83 -12.49
C VAL A 5 -17.45 -26.75 -13.33
N ASN A 6 -17.72 -27.08 -14.59
CA ASN A 6 -18.47 -26.23 -15.49
C ASN A 6 -19.88 -26.81 -15.70
N PHE A 7 -20.87 -25.94 -15.69
CA PHE A 7 -22.22 -26.25 -16.09
C PHE A 7 -22.38 -26.08 -17.61
N LYS A 8 -23.04 -27.04 -18.26
CA LYS A 8 -23.46 -26.94 -19.65
C LYS A 8 -24.87 -27.49 -19.80
N CYS A 9 -25.76 -26.68 -20.34
CA CYS A 9 -27.12 -27.12 -20.67
C CYS A 9 -27.13 -27.76 -22.06
N HIS A 10 -27.55 -29.00 -22.15
CA HIS A 10 -27.61 -29.70 -23.43
C HIS A 10 -28.84 -29.33 -24.28
N ASN A 11 -29.82 -28.63 -23.70
CA ASN A 11 -31.01 -28.21 -24.41
C ASN A 11 -30.82 -26.85 -25.12
N CYS A 12 -30.30 -25.83 -24.39
CA CYS A 12 -30.13 -24.47 -24.90
C CYS A 12 -28.68 -24.08 -25.19
N GLY A 13 -27.70 -24.97 -24.91
CA GLY A 13 -26.30 -24.72 -25.15
C GLY A 13 -25.61 -23.76 -24.16
N ALA A 14 -26.35 -23.21 -23.18
CA ALA A 14 -25.76 -22.33 -22.19
C ALA A 14 -24.62 -23.01 -21.43
N SER A 15 -23.47 -22.33 -21.31
CA SER A 15 -22.30 -22.83 -20.62
C SER A 15 -21.75 -21.75 -19.69
N MET A 16 -21.47 -22.14 -18.44
CA MET A 16 -20.93 -21.23 -17.43
C MET A 16 -20.18 -22.00 -16.34
N THR A 17 -19.39 -21.27 -15.56
CA THR A 17 -18.75 -21.87 -14.38
C THR A 17 -19.81 -22.28 -13.34
N PHE A 18 -19.52 -23.31 -12.56
CA PHE A 18 -20.43 -23.75 -11.49
C PHE A 18 -20.77 -22.64 -10.49
N SER A 19 -19.82 -21.78 -10.20
CA SER A 19 -20.05 -20.60 -9.36
C SER A 19 -21.12 -19.65 -9.96
N ASN A 20 -21.02 -19.35 -11.25
CA ASN A 20 -22.02 -18.49 -11.93
C ASN A 20 -23.39 -19.17 -12.03
N PHE A 21 -23.39 -20.50 -12.22
CA PHE A 21 -24.62 -21.27 -12.21
C PHE A 21 -25.34 -21.20 -10.85
N LEU A 22 -24.61 -21.42 -9.75
CA LEU A 22 -25.16 -21.30 -8.40
C LEU A 22 -25.67 -19.88 -8.10
N LYS A 23 -24.95 -18.86 -8.57
CA LYS A 23 -25.35 -17.46 -8.37
C LYS A 23 -26.72 -17.14 -9.01
N GLN A 24 -27.00 -17.76 -10.16
CA GLN A 24 -28.31 -17.60 -10.84
C GLN A 24 -29.40 -18.46 -10.21
N LEU A 25 -29.06 -19.64 -9.70
CA LEU A 25 -30.01 -20.59 -9.15
C LEU A 25 -30.42 -20.20 -7.73
N ASP A 26 -29.44 -19.98 -6.86
CA ASP A 26 -29.62 -19.65 -5.45
C ASP A 26 -28.45 -18.80 -4.92
N PRO A 27 -28.65 -17.50 -4.67
CA PRO A 27 -27.62 -16.63 -4.12
C PRO A 27 -27.10 -17.05 -2.74
N ALA A 28 -27.90 -17.75 -1.93
CA ALA A 28 -27.47 -18.21 -0.60
C ALA A 28 -26.51 -19.38 -0.72
N LEU A 29 -26.83 -20.36 -1.57
CA LEU A 29 -25.92 -21.47 -1.89
C LEU A 29 -24.64 -20.98 -2.55
N HIS A 30 -24.72 -19.96 -3.40
CA HIS A 30 -23.54 -19.35 -4.00
C HIS A 30 -22.59 -18.77 -2.92
N LYS A 31 -23.11 -18.03 -1.93
CA LYS A 31 -22.32 -17.49 -0.82
C LYS A 31 -21.64 -18.62 -0.02
N GLN A 32 -22.39 -19.68 0.29
CA GLN A 32 -21.84 -20.82 1.00
C GLN A 32 -20.74 -21.51 0.20
N TYR A 33 -20.94 -21.75 -1.09
CA TYR A 33 -19.96 -22.34 -1.99
C TYR A 33 -18.66 -21.53 -2.07
N ILE A 34 -18.77 -20.19 -2.21
CA ILE A 34 -17.59 -19.30 -2.22
C ILE A 34 -16.87 -19.38 -0.88
N PHE A 35 -17.61 -19.36 0.23
CA PHE A 35 -17.03 -19.43 1.57
C PHE A 35 -16.28 -20.74 1.83
N GLU A 36 -16.84 -21.86 1.40
CA GLU A 36 -16.19 -23.18 1.52
C GLU A 36 -14.94 -23.28 0.65
N ARG A 37 -15.00 -22.77 -0.57
CA ARG A 37 -13.82 -22.67 -1.46
C ARG A 37 -12.72 -21.79 -0.87
N PHE A 38 -13.09 -20.70 -0.23
CA PHE A 38 -12.14 -19.84 0.46
C PHE A 38 -11.47 -20.56 1.64
N LYS A 39 -12.25 -21.27 2.47
CA LYS A 39 -11.70 -22.08 3.58
C LYS A 39 -10.74 -23.18 3.14
N THR A 40 -10.97 -23.77 1.99
CA THR A 40 -10.15 -24.86 1.45
C THR A 40 -9.00 -24.39 0.57
N ASN A 41 -8.71 -23.08 0.52
CA ASN A 41 -7.75 -22.44 -0.40
C ASN A 41 -7.97 -22.84 -1.88
N SER A 42 -9.17 -23.28 -2.23
CA SER A 42 -9.56 -23.68 -3.58
C SER A 42 -10.20 -22.50 -4.35
N SER A 43 -9.81 -21.25 -4.06
CA SER A 43 -10.32 -20.10 -4.77
C SER A 43 -9.82 -20.10 -6.22
N GLY A 44 -10.72 -20.51 -7.09
CA GLY A 44 -10.68 -20.66 -8.52
C GLY A 44 -9.45 -20.20 -9.28
N ARG A 45 -8.94 -21.11 -10.08
CA ARG A 45 -7.87 -21.11 -11.06
C ARG A 45 -6.55 -21.72 -10.65
N GLY A 46 -6.51 -22.62 -9.63
CA GLY A 46 -5.30 -23.43 -9.40
C GLY A 46 -4.00 -22.63 -9.13
N THR A 47 -4.10 -21.33 -8.92
CA THR A 47 -3.00 -20.51 -8.43
C THR A 47 -2.92 -20.75 -6.93
N VAL A 48 -1.95 -21.54 -6.53
CA VAL A 48 -1.37 -21.39 -5.19
C VAL A 48 -1.02 -19.91 -5.11
N ILE A 49 -1.72 -19.16 -4.24
CA ILE A 49 -1.26 -17.83 -3.90
C ILE A 49 0.01 -18.11 -3.09
N GLU A 50 1.15 -18.18 -3.78
CA GLU A 50 2.43 -18.08 -3.10
C GLU A 50 2.37 -16.75 -2.37
N GLU A 51 2.65 -16.78 -1.07
CA GLU A 51 2.82 -15.52 -0.33
C GLU A 51 3.77 -14.66 -1.14
N PRO A 52 3.43 -13.40 -1.42
CA PRO A 52 4.29 -12.54 -2.21
C PRO A 52 5.61 -12.41 -1.45
N ILE A 53 6.61 -13.15 -1.90
CA ILE A 53 7.97 -13.02 -1.40
C ILE A 53 8.47 -11.71 -2.04
N PHE A 54 8.45 -10.64 -1.28
CA PHE A 54 9.10 -9.40 -1.67
C PHE A 54 10.60 -9.63 -1.74
N LYS A 55 11.07 -10.08 -2.90
CA LYS A 55 12.50 -10.22 -3.21
C LYS A 55 13.01 -8.87 -3.68
N PHE A 56 13.31 -7.98 -2.75
CA PHE A 56 14.13 -6.83 -3.07
C PHE A 56 15.38 -6.87 -2.19
N GLU A 57 16.49 -6.44 -2.74
CA GLU A 57 17.72 -6.29 -1.96
C GLU A 57 17.46 -5.29 -0.85
N ALA A 58 17.88 -5.62 0.38
CA ALA A 58 17.79 -4.68 1.48
C ALA A 58 18.46 -3.36 1.05
N PRO A 59 17.79 -2.22 1.19
CA PRO A 59 18.33 -0.96 0.73
C PRO A 59 19.66 -0.70 1.44
N LYS A 60 20.69 -0.35 0.68
CA LYS A 60 22.01 -0.02 1.19
C LYS A 60 22.03 1.25 2.06
N PHE A 61 20.90 1.93 2.18
CA PHE A 61 20.77 3.20 2.89
C PHE A 61 20.24 3.01 4.32
N LYS A 62 21.15 3.00 5.28
CA LYS A 62 20.82 3.25 6.70
C LYS A 62 20.73 4.77 6.95
N THR A 63 19.96 5.48 6.17
CA THR A 63 19.91 6.94 6.28
C THR A 63 18.91 7.32 7.37
N LYS A 64 19.41 7.95 8.42
CA LYS A 64 18.54 8.62 9.41
C LYS A 64 18.01 9.91 8.79
N ILE A 65 16.72 10.14 8.91
CA ILE A 65 16.10 11.40 8.49
C ILE A 65 16.58 12.50 9.46
N LYS A 66 17.28 13.49 8.93
CA LYS A 66 17.74 14.67 9.67
C LYS A 66 16.76 15.84 9.44
N LEU A 67 15.53 15.66 9.85
CA LEU A 67 14.50 16.69 9.82
C LEU A 67 13.88 16.84 11.21
N PRO A 68 13.35 18.02 11.55
CA PRO A 68 12.52 18.19 12.74
C PRO A 68 11.27 17.32 12.65
N LYS A 69 10.74 16.93 13.78
CA LYS A 69 9.44 16.27 13.87
C LYS A 69 8.34 17.25 13.46
N ALA A 70 7.27 16.72 12.89
CA ALA A 70 6.10 17.55 12.58
C ALA A 70 5.44 18.12 13.83
N SER A 71 5.61 17.46 15.00
CA SER A 71 5.17 17.94 16.31
C SER A 71 5.90 19.20 16.77
N ASP A 72 7.16 19.44 16.33
CA ASP A 72 7.97 20.57 16.74
C ASP A 72 7.50 21.89 16.09
N HIS A 73 6.63 21.83 15.07
CA HIS A 73 6.12 22.96 14.33
C HIS A 73 4.59 23.05 14.44
N PRO A 74 4.04 24.23 14.84
CA PRO A 74 2.60 24.39 15.04
C PRO A 74 1.75 24.10 13.78
N ARG A 75 2.24 24.50 12.62
CA ARG A 75 1.50 24.37 11.35
C ARG A 75 1.33 22.91 10.91
N PRO A 76 2.39 22.10 10.72
CA PRO A 76 2.22 20.69 10.41
C PRO A 76 1.54 19.91 11.54
N ALA A 77 1.80 20.23 12.81
CA ALA A 77 1.13 19.61 13.95
C ALA A 77 -0.39 19.83 13.91
N GLY A 78 -0.85 21.08 13.69
CA GLY A 78 -2.26 21.41 13.54
C GLY A 78 -2.91 20.72 12.33
N TYR A 79 -2.20 20.66 11.22
CA TYR A 79 -2.66 19.92 10.03
C TYR A 79 -2.88 18.43 10.28
N LEU A 80 -1.97 17.78 11.00
CA LEU A 80 -2.06 16.36 11.36
C LEU A 80 -3.13 16.11 12.42
N ALA A 81 -3.22 16.97 13.44
CA ALA A 81 -4.24 16.88 14.49
C ALA A 81 -5.66 16.96 13.92
N ALA A 82 -5.91 17.86 12.95
CA ALA A 82 -7.19 17.96 12.27
C ALA A 82 -7.59 16.66 11.53
N ARG A 83 -6.62 15.78 11.25
CA ARG A 83 -6.80 14.46 10.62
C ARG A 83 -6.72 13.31 11.60
N LYS A 84 -6.63 13.60 12.90
CA LYS A 84 -6.48 12.60 13.98
C LYS A 84 -5.22 11.72 13.79
N LEU A 85 -4.15 12.32 13.29
CA LEU A 85 -2.86 11.67 13.10
C LEU A 85 -1.88 12.18 14.15
N ASP A 86 -1.06 11.28 14.69
CA ASP A 86 -0.01 11.62 15.64
C ASP A 86 1.20 12.24 14.91
N ALA A 87 1.49 13.51 15.20
CA ALA A 87 2.55 14.28 14.54
C ALA A 87 3.96 13.74 14.84
N GLU A 88 4.15 12.97 15.92
CA GLU A 88 5.44 12.35 16.27
C GLU A 88 5.92 11.32 15.22
N ASN A 89 5.00 10.75 14.45
CA ASN A 89 5.31 9.75 13.43
C ASN A 89 5.78 10.35 12.11
N PHE A 90 5.73 11.67 11.97
CA PHE A 90 6.04 12.39 10.74
C PHE A 90 7.15 13.41 10.96
N TYR A 91 7.75 13.85 9.84
CA TYR A 91 8.75 14.90 9.83
C TYR A 91 8.24 16.10 9.04
N TYR A 92 8.93 17.23 9.17
CA TYR A 92 8.61 18.45 8.46
C TYR A 92 9.82 18.94 7.66
N ALA A 93 9.60 19.25 6.39
CA ALA A 93 10.58 19.84 5.50
C ALA A 93 10.05 21.15 4.96
N GLU A 94 10.72 22.26 5.24
CA GLU A 94 10.40 23.58 4.66
C GLU A 94 10.70 23.60 3.16
N GLU A 95 11.79 22.96 2.76
CA GLU A 95 12.24 22.82 1.39
C GLU A 95 12.36 21.34 1.04
N PHE A 96 11.24 20.73 0.65
CA PHE A 96 11.16 19.29 0.45
C PHE A 96 12.07 18.77 -0.66
N LYS A 97 12.13 19.44 -1.81
CA LYS A 97 12.95 18.99 -2.95
C LYS A 97 14.44 19.06 -2.63
N LYS A 98 14.88 20.13 -1.97
CA LYS A 98 16.28 20.26 -1.52
C LYS A 98 16.65 19.17 -0.54
N PHE A 99 15.75 18.90 0.42
CA PHE A 99 15.96 17.83 1.38
C PHE A 99 16.09 16.48 0.68
N VAL A 100 15.16 16.14 -0.23
CA VAL A 100 15.21 14.88 -0.98
C VAL A 100 16.50 14.77 -1.80
N ASN A 101 16.88 15.84 -2.50
CA ASN A 101 18.10 15.86 -3.31
C ASN A 101 19.37 15.70 -2.47
N SER A 102 19.34 16.05 -1.19
CA SER A 102 20.47 15.77 -0.28
C SER A 102 20.64 14.28 0.03
N LEU A 103 19.58 13.49 -0.12
CA LEU A 103 19.59 12.04 0.09
C LEU A 103 19.77 11.27 -1.21
N LYS A 104 19.02 11.61 -2.25
CA LYS A 104 19.07 11.03 -3.59
C LYS A 104 18.76 12.15 -4.60
N PRO A 105 19.68 12.48 -5.52
CA PRO A 105 19.39 13.43 -6.61
C PRO A 105 18.17 12.95 -7.39
N THR A 106 17.08 13.70 -7.33
CA THR A 106 15.76 13.30 -7.87
C THR A 106 15.10 14.43 -8.65
N PHE A 107 15.26 15.66 -8.17
CA PHE A 107 14.63 16.84 -8.78
C PHE A 107 15.67 17.69 -9.49
N ASP A 108 15.47 17.95 -10.79
CA ASP A 108 16.37 18.78 -11.60
C ASP A 108 16.35 20.24 -11.16
N SER A 109 15.23 20.70 -10.60
CA SER A 109 15.06 22.08 -10.14
C SER A 109 14.41 22.16 -8.77
N THR A 110 14.99 22.98 -7.92
CA THR A 110 14.43 23.34 -6.60
C THR A 110 13.86 24.76 -6.57
N LYS A 111 13.68 25.39 -7.75
CA LYS A 111 13.27 26.81 -7.87
C LYS A 111 11.91 27.10 -7.22
N TYR A 112 10.99 26.15 -7.25
CA TYR A 112 9.66 26.26 -6.63
C TYR A 112 9.52 25.14 -5.60
N ASP A 113 10.43 25.13 -4.63
CA ASP A 113 10.32 24.21 -3.51
C ASP A 113 9.26 24.68 -2.53
N GLU A 114 8.70 23.75 -1.79
CA GLU A 114 7.59 24.01 -0.89
C GLU A 114 7.69 23.16 0.36
N GLU A 115 7.07 23.66 1.41
CA GLU A 115 6.98 22.91 2.67
C GLU A 115 6.08 21.69 2.52
N ARG A 116 6.53 20.58 3.08
CA ARG A 116 5.76 19.33 3.10
C ARG A 116 5.93 18.58 4.40
N ILE A 117 4.87 17.86 4.79
CA ILE A 117 4.95 16.81 5.78
C ILE A 117 5.63 15.62 5.12
N VAL A 118 6.68 15.11 5.75
CA VAL A 118 7.45 13.97 5.23
C VAL A 118 7.00 12.69 5.95
N ILE A 119 6.52 11.76 5.16
CA ILE A 119 6.03 10.45 5.57
C ILE A 119 7.13 9.44 5.20
N PRO A 120 7.85 8.88 6.17
CA PRO A 120 8.89 7.89 5.87
C PRO A 120 8.26 6.53 5.55
N LEU A 121 8.82 5.86 4.56
CA LEU A 121 8.48 4.48 4.21
C LEU A 121 9.60 3.57 4.70
N TYR A 122 9.28 2.68 5.64
CA TYR A 122 10.23 1.72 6.20
C TYR A 122 9.86 0.29 5.80
N TYR A 123 10.89 -0.51 5.60
CA TYR A 123 10.80 -1.96 5.51
C TYR A 123 12.00 -2.59 6.21
N GLU A 124 11.75 -3.55 7.12
CA GLU A 124 12.77 -4.19 7.95
C GLU A 124 13.67 -3.15 8.65
N LYS A 125 13.05 -2.09 9.18
CA LYS A 125 13.71 -0.95 9.85
C LYS A 125 14.65 -0.13 8.95
N ASN A 126 14.66 -0.38 7.64
CA ASN A 126 15.41 0.41 6.67
C ASN A 126 14.50 1.44 6.00
N LEU A 127 14.99 2.66 5.82
CA LEU A 127 14.29 3.69 5.08
C LEU A 127 14.36 3.36 3.59
N ILE A 128 13.23 2.98 2.99
CA ILE A 128 13.11 2.58 1.58
C ILE A 128 12.62 3.70 0.67
N GLY A 129 12.01 4.72 1.24
CA GLY A 129 11.50 5.86 0.50
C GLY A 129 10.89 6.91 1.40
N LEU A 130 10.45 7.99 0.78
CA LEU A 130 9.79 9.12 1.42
C LEU A 130 8.58 9.55 0.59
N GLN A 131 7.54 10.00 1.27
CA GLN A 131 6.42 10.66 0.63
C GLN A 131 6.21 12.05 1.25
N GLY A 132 6.26 13.09 0.43
CA GLY A 132 6.00 14.47 0.82
C GLY A 132 4.53 14.84 0.59
N ARG A 133 3.79 15.15 1.66
CA ARG A 133 2.43 15.66 1.60
C ARG A 133 2.42 17.18 1.66
N ALA A 134 1.88 17.86 0.65
CA ALA A 134 1.65 19.30 0.68
C ALA A 134 0.66 19.68 1.79
N ILE A 135 0.97 20.73 2.53
CA ILE A 135 0.10 21.29 3.59
C ILE A 135 -0.95 22.17 2.94
N ASP A 136 -0.54 23.03 2.04
CA ASP A 136 -1.41 23.92 1.28
C ASP A 136 -2.11 23.21 0.10
N PRO A 137 -3.20 23.78 -0.42
CA PRO A 137 -3.80 23.33 -1.66
C PRO A 137 -2.78 23.34 -2.80
N ASN A 138 -2.50 22.16 -3.33
CA ASN A 138 -1.50 21.97 -4.37
C ASN A 138 -2.02 20.94 -5.39
N PRO A 139 -1.87 21.15 -6.71
CA PRO A 139 -2.23 20.17 -7.74
C PRO A 139 -1.55 18.82 -7.49
N VAL A 140 -0.28 18.86 -7.02
CA VAL A 140 0.49 17.66 -6.67
C VAL A 140 0.48 17.46 -5.16
N LYS A 141 -0.60 16.85 -4.68
CA LYS A 141 -0.80 16.61 -3.23
C LYS A 141 0.30 15.76 -2.60
N TYR A 142 0.80 14.76 -3.31
CA TYR A 142 1.82 13.84 -2.84
C TYR A 142 2.97 13.72 -3.83
N LEU A 143 4.18 13.76 -3.32
CA LEU A 143 5.40 13.42 -4.06
C LEU A 143 6.05 12.22 -3.37
N THR A 144 6.17 11.10 -4.08
CA THR A 144 6.80 9.88 -3.54
C THR A 144 8.15 9.67 -4.21
N VAL A 145 9.18 9.50 -3.40
CA VAL A 145 10.54 9.21 -3.84
C VAL A 145 10.99 7.91 -3.19
N MET A 146 11.34 6.94 -4.02
CA MET A 146 11.86 5.66 -3.57
C MET A 146 13.39 5.65 -3.66
N PHE A 147 14.05 5.14 -2.63
CA PHE A 147 15.50 4.92 -2.64
C PHE A 147 15.86 3.60 -3.31
N ASN A 148 14.93 2.65 -3.29
CA ASN A 148 14.98 1.42 -4.06
C ASN A 148 13.67 1.32 -4.88
N ASP A 149 13.80 1.26 -6.20
CA ASP A 149 12.67 1.28 -7.13
C ASP A 149 11.83 -0.01 -7.04
N ASP A 150 12.45 -1.13 -6.64
CA ASP A 150 11.79 -2.42 -6.46
C ASP A 150 11.07 -2.55 -5.11
N ALA A 151 11.28 -1.61 -4.19
CA ALA A 151 10.67 -1.66 -2.87
C ALA A 151 9.17 -1.30 -2.89
N PRO A 152 8.35 -1.93 -2.04
CA PRO A 152 6.91 -1.64 -1.99
C PRO A 152 6.64 -0.22 -1.48
N LYS A 153 5.76 0.50 -2.19
CA LYS A 153 5.34 1.86 -1.83
C LYS A 153 4.21 1.82 -0.80
N ILE A 154 4.47 1.21 0.35
CA ILE A 154 3.47 1.00 1.39
C ILE A 154 3.93 1.67 2.69
N TYR A 155 3.07 2.56 3.23
CA TYR A 155 3.30 3.15 4.56
C TYR A 155 2.92 2.15 5.66
N GLY A 156 3.74 2.10 6.72
CA GLY A 156 3.47 1.28 7.90
C GLY A 156 3.71 -0.21 7.71
N LEU A 157 4.44 -0.62 6.67
CA LEU A 157 4.72 -2.03 6.37
C LEU A 157 5.38 -2.77 7.56
N ASP A 158 6.26 -2.09 8.29
CA ASP A 158 6.91 -2.64 9.50
C ASP A 158 5.97 -2.76 10.71
N ASN A 159 4.81 -2.11 10.66
CA ASN A 159 3.82 -2.11 11.74
C ASN A 159 2.70 -3.12 11.52
N ILE A 160 2.76 -3.89 10.44
CA ILE A 160 1.75 -4.91 10.13
C ILE A 160 1.86 -6.05 11.15
N ARG A 161 0.76 -6.28 11.86
CA ARG A 161 0.61 -7.42 12.76
C ARG A 161 0.12 -8.63 11.96
N ARG A 162 1.03 -9.56 11.69
CA ARG A 162 0.71 -10.78 10.91
C ARG A 162 -0.15 -11.78 11.66
N ASP A 163 -0.25 -11.63 12.99
CA ASP A 163 -1.06 -12.44 13.90
C ASP A 163 -2.49 -11.91 14.08
N ALA A 164 -2.79 -10.74 13.53
CA ALA A 164 -4.10 -10.12 13.62
C ALA A 164 -5.01 -10.53 12.44
N PRO A 165 -6.34 -10.64 12.65
CA PRO A 165 -7.27 -10.90 11.56
C PRO A 165 -7.24 -9.77 10.53
N VAL A 166 -7.25 -10.14 9.25
CA VAL A 166 -7.33 -9.20 8.14
C VAL A 166 -8.80 -9.02 7.76
N TYR A 167 -9.27 -7.79 7.77
CA TYR A 167 -10.61 -7.43 7.28
C TYR A 167 -10.48 -6.88 5.87
N VAL A 168 -11.21 -7.46 4.93
CA VAL A 168 -11.26 -7.07 3.51
C VAL A 168 -12.67 -6.58 3.17
#